data_77d37978ff810acf105a9a28b0f8bc98
#
_entry.id   77d37978ff810acf105a9a28b0f8bc98
#
_cell.length_a   1.000
_cell.length_b   1.000
_cell.length_c   1.000
_cell.angle_alpha   90.00
_cell.angle_beta   90.00
_cell.angle_gamma   90.00
#
_symmetry.space_group_name_H-M   'P 1'
#
loop_
_entity.id
_entity.type
_entity.pdbx_description
1 polymer ?
#
loop_
_entity_poly.entity_id
_entity_poly.type
_entity_poly.pdbx_seq_one_letter_code
_entity_poly.pdbx_strand_id
1 'polypeptide(L)'
;MERTYAASPASVFNAWADPQLRRLWGTPSEDVEIRNDAADFRVGGEDIQSCLVGGEVVATVVGRYHDIVADRRIIYTEVISEAGVLLGVSLVSAEFLPSGTGTRLVLTLQTVAVEGSDLLEGVAAGWSGALDRLAQQLDAT
;
A
#
# COMPACT_ATOMS: atom_id res chain seq x y z
N MET A 1 8.36 2.15 -9.53
CA MET A 1 7.76 3.50 -9.58
C MET A 1 8.54 4.46 -8.71
N GLU A 2 8.65 5.69 -9.12
CA GLU A 2 9.26 6.73 -8.31
C GLU A 2 8.33 7.92 -8.19
N ARG A 3 8.36 8.57 -7.04
CA ARG A 3 7.65 9.83 -6.77
C ARG A 3 8.52 10.72 -5.89
N THR A 4 8.43 12.02 -6.11
CA THR A 4 9.10 13.01 -5.25
C THR A 4 8.05 13.81 -4.51
N TYR A 5 8.20 13.89 -3.19
CA TYR A 5 7.30 14.63 -2.30
C TYR A 5 8.05 15.74 -1.60
N ALA A 6 7.38 16.86 -1.36
CA ALA A 6 7.96 17.96 -0.57
C ALA A 6 8.10 17.60 0.92
N ALA A 7 7.29 16.66 1.41
CA ALA A 7 7.30 16.22 2.80
C ALA A 7 8.59 15.43 3.13
N SER A 8 9.02 15.50 4.38
CA SER A 8 10.23 14.80 4.85
C SER A 8 10.07 13.28 4.79
N PRO A 9 11.19 12.52 4.76
CA PRO A 9 11.12 11.05 4.82
C PRO A 9 10.33 10.54 6.04
N ALA A 10 10.46 11.19 7.19
CA ALA A 10 9.69 10.82 8.38
C ALA A 10 8.18 10.96 8.16
N SER A 11 7.75 12.05 7.52
CA SER A 11 6.34 12.30 7.24
C SER A 11 5.77 11.30 6.23
N VAL A 12 6.52 11.02 5.16
CA VAL A 12 6.09 10.04 4.14
C VAL A 12 6.04 8.64 4.73
N PHE A 13 7.06 8.25 5.49
CA PHE A 13 7.09 6.97 6.17
C PHE A 13 5.91 6.83 7.15
N ASN A 14 5.60 7.86 7.92
CA ASN A 14 4.48 7.83 8.85
C ASN A 14 3.14 7.62 8.15
N ALA A 15 2.96 8.19 6.95
CA ALA A 15 1.75 7.97 6.16
C ALA A 15 1.58 6.50 5.76
N TRP A 16 2.66 5.75 5.62
CA TRP A 16 2.65 4.31 5.38
C TRP A 16 2.45 3.50 6.67
N ALA A 17 3.06 3.94 7.76
CA ALA A 17 3.06 3.22 9.04
C ALA A 17 1.73 3.33 9.79
N ASP A 18 1.09 4.49 9.74
CA ASP A 18 -0.18 4.74 10.44
C ASP A 18 -1.34 4.16 9.63
N PRO A 19 -2.08 3.17 10.19
CA PRO A 19 -3.17 2.53 9.44
C PRO A 19 -4.29 3.48 9.03
N GLN A 20 -4.57 4.49 9.83
CA GLN A 20 -5.61 5.48 9.52
C GLN A 20 -5.19 6.37 8.35
N LEU A 21 -3.94 6.81 8.34
CA LEU A 21 -3.40 7.62 7.24
C LEU A 21 -3.30 6.77 5.97
N ARG A 22 -2.77 5.55 6.08
CA ARG A 22 -2.63 4.64 4.94
C ARG A 22 -3.97 4.34 4.28
N ARG A 23 -5.03 4.17 5.07
CA ARG A 23 -6.37 3.94 4.54
C ARG A 23 -6.88 5.11 3.70
N LEU A 24 -6.55 6.35 4.09
CA LEU A 24 -7.00 7.54 3.35
C LEU A 24 -6.41 7.58 1.93
N TRP A 25 -5.11 7.35 1.77
CA TRP A 25 -4.51 7.37 0.45
C TRP A 25 -4.65 6.03 -0.28
N GLY A 26 -4.87 4.95 0.43
CA GLY A 26 -5.05 3.61 -0.13
C GLY A 26 -6.46 3.34 -0.66
N THR A 27 -7.47 4.13 -0.28
CA THR A 27 -8.85 3.91 -0.70
C THR A 27 -9.09 4.51 -2.09
N PRO A 28 -9.45 3.69 -3.09
CA PRO A 28 -9.48 4.14 -4.49
C PRO A 28 -10.63 5.11 -4.82
N SER A 29 -11.78 5.00 -4.15
CA SER A 29 -12.93 5.88 -4.42
C SER A 29 -13.90 5.87 -3.24
N GLU A 30 -14.90 6.74 -3.28
CA GLU A 30 -15.94 6.81 -2.26
C GLU A 30 -16.84 5.55 -2.24
N ASP A 31 -16.89 4.82 -3.35
CA ASP A 31 -17.70 3.60 -3.46
C ASP A 31 -17.03 2.38 -2.81
N VAL A 32 -15.76 2.50 -2.45
CA VAL A 32 -14.97 1.43 -1.85
C VAL A 32 -14.64 1.78 -0.41
N GLU A 33 -14.95 0.87 0.50
CA GLU A 33 -14.52 0.96 1.90
C GLU A 33 -13.34 0.02 2.10
N ILE A 34 -12.27 0.52 2.74
CA ILE A 34 -11.15 -0.31 3.18
C ILE A 34 -11.27 -0.48 4.70
N ARG A 35 -11.39 -1.72 5.12
CA ARG A 35 -11.44 -2.07 6.54
C ARG A 35 -10.15 -2.77 6.94
N ASN A 36 -9.49 -2.27 7.99
CA ASN A 36 -8.32 -2.91 8.56
C ASN A 36 -8.78 -3.99 9.56
N ASP A 37 -8.73 -5.26 9.15
CA ASP A 37 -9.06 -6.39 10.02
C ASP A 37 -7.91 -6.71 10.97
N ALA A 38 -6.67 -6.44 10.57
CA ALA A 38 -5.48 -6.46 11.41
C ALA A 38 -4.52 -5.39 10.90
N ALA A 39 -3.83 -4.73 11.82
CA ALA A 39 -2.84 -3.70 11.49
C ALA A 39 -1.73 -3.75 12.55
N ASP A 40 -0.74 -4.61 12.33
CA ASP A 40 0.39 -4.82 13.23
C ASP A 40 1.68 -4.43 12.52
N PHE A 41 2.04 -3.15 12.63
CA PHE A 41 3.18 -2.57 11.93
C PHE A 41 4.48 -2.86 12.67
N ARG A 42 4.98 -4.08 12.50
CA ARG A 42 6.28 -4.54 13.00
C ARG A 42 6.78 -5.68 12.11
N VAL A 43 8.07 -5.96 12.15
CA VAL A 43 8.63 -7.11 11.44
C VAL A 43 7.96 -8.39 11.94
N GLY A 44 7.45 -9.21 11.01
CA GLY A 44 6.66 -10.40 11.31
C GLY A 44 5.19 -10.12 11.56
N GLY A 45 4.78 -8.85 11.66
CA GLY A 45 3.38 -8.47 11.85
C GLY A 45 2.52 -8.67 10.62
N GLU A 46 1.22 -8.88 10.83
CA GLU A 46 0.24 -9.02 9.75
C GLU A 46 -0.55 -7.74 9.57
N ASP A 47 -0.85 -7.45 8.31
CA ASP A 47 -1.72 -6.37 7.91
C ASP A 47 -2.80 -6.98 7.02
N ILE A 48 -4.04 -6.99 7.50
CA ILE A 48 -5.15 -7.61 6.77
C ILE A 48 -6.15 -6.52 6.44
N GLN A 49 -6.42 -6.34 5.15
CA GLN A 49 -7.39 -5.37 4.66
C GLN A 49 -8.47 -6.07 3.88
N SER A 50 -9.71 -5.68 4.14
CA SER A 50 -10.87 -6.08 3.35
C SER A 50 -11.35 -4.87 2.56
N CYS A 51 -11.60 -5.09 1.27
CA CYS A 51 -12.23 -4.11 0.39
C CYS A 51 -13.72 -4.42 0.31
N LEU A 52 -14.57 -3.45 0.65
CA LEU A 52 -16.01 -3.61 0.64
C LEU A 52 -16.64 -2.67 -0.39
N VAL A 53 -17.61 -3.20 -1.11
CA VAL A 53 -18.47 -2.43 -2.01
C VAL A 53 -19.92 -2.75 -1.65
N GLY A 54 -20.70 -1.72 -1.33
CA GLY A 54 -22.08 -1.91 -0.91
C GLY A 54 -22.24 -2.76 0.36
N GLY A 55 -21.23 -2.71 1.25
CA GLY A 55 -21.23 -3.49 2.49
C GLY A 55 -20.77 -4.93 2.37
N GLU A 56 -20.40 -5.38 1.16
CA GLU A 56 -19.93 -6.74 0.91
C GLU A 56 -18.42 -6.76 0.64
N VAL A 57 -17.74 -7.75 1.23
CA VAL A 57 -16.30 -7.94 1.01
C VAL A 57 -16.11 -8.48 -0.41
N VAL A 58 -15.42 -7.71 -1.27
CA VAL A 58 -15.14 -8.08 -2.65
C VAL A 58 -13.69 -8.53 -2.84
N ALA A 59 -12.79 -8.11 -1.96
CA ALA A 59 -11.40 -8.52 -2.02
C ALA A 59 -10.77 -8.49 -0.62
N THR A 60 -9.76 -9.32 -0.42
CA THR A 60 -8.99 -9.37 0.82
C THR A 60 -7.50 -9.35 0.48
N VAL A 61 -6.74 -8.55 1.20
CA VAL A 61 -5.28 -8.48 1.08
C VAL A 61 -4.67 -8.83 2.42
N VAL A 62 -3.88 -9.89 2.46
CA VAL A 62 -3.15 -10.30 3.65
C VAL A 62 -1.69 -9.95 3.47
N GLY A 63 -1.23 -8.97 4.24
CA GLY A 63 0.14 -8.49 4.22
C GLY A 63 0.95 -9.04 5.37
N ARG A 64 2.26 -9.15 5.15
CA ARG A 64 3.22 -9.50 6.20
C ARG A 64 4.47 -8.66 6.01
N TYR A 65 4.88 -8.00 7.09
CA TYR A 65 6.08 -7.17 7.07
C TYR A 65 7.32 -8.04 7.30
N HIS A 66 8.33 -7.88 6.44
CA HIS A 66 9.59 -8.62 6.52
C HIS A 66 10.74 -7.73 6.96
N ASP A 67 10.70 -6.43 6.64
CA ASP A 67 11.73 -5.49 7.01
C ASP A 67 11.12 -4.10 7.20
N ILE A 68 11.44 -3.44 8.29
CA ILE A 68 11.01 -2.07 8.58
C ILE A 68 12.21 -1.34 9.17
N VAL A 69 12.67 -0.31 8.46
CA VAL A 69 13.71 0.59 8.95
C VAL A 69 13.12 1.99 8.97
N ALA A 70 12.96 2.56 10.16
CA ALA A 70 12.26 3.83 10.36
C ALA A 70 12.76 4.91 9.41
N ASP A 71 11.84 5.58 8.75
CA ASP A 71 12.05 6.67 7.81
C ASP A 71 12.88 6.31 6.56
N ARG A 72 13.16 5.02 6.32
CA ARG A 72 14.04 4.58 5.25
C ARG A 72 13.46 3.51 4.35
N ARG A 73 12.83 2.45 4.90
CA ARG A 73 12.46 1.31 4.08
C ARG A 73 11.37 0.45 4.74
N ILE A 74 10.46 -0.04 3.91
CA ILE A 74 9.48 -1.06 4.30
C ILE A 74 9.49 -2.12 3.20
N ILE A 75 9.65 -3.40 3.60
CA ILE A 75 9.53 -4.55 2.69
C ILE A 75 8.46 -5.47 3.23
N TYR A 76 7.47 -5.79 2.40
CA TYR A 76 6.38 -6.66 2.80
C TYR A 76 5.84 -7.46 1.61
N THR A 77 5.12 -8.52 1.93
CA THR A 77 4.39 -9.31 0.93
C THR A 77 2.90 -9.11 1.08
N GLU A 78 2.17 -9.26 -0.02
CA GLU A 78 0.72 -9.20 -0.03
C GLU A 78 0.16 -10.42 -0.75
N VAL A 79 -0.82 -11.09 -0.13
CA VAL A 79 -1.60 -12.16 -0.74
C VAL A 79 -2.98 -11.61 -1.04
N ILE A 80 -3.36 -11.59 -2.31
CA ILE A 80 -4.57 -10.93 -2.79
C ILE A 80 -5.57 -11.98 -3.24
N SER A 81 -6.79 -11.93 -2.68
CA SER A 81 -7.86 -12.89 -2.93
C SER A 81 -9.19 -12.19 -3.17
N GLU A 82 -10.06 -12.79 -3.98
CA GLU A 82 -11.45 -12.41 -4.14
C GLU A 82 -12.34 -13.61 -3.87
N ALA A 83 -13.32 -13.44 -2.98
CA ALA A 83 -14.26 -14.51 -2.61
C ALA A 83 -13.57 -15.83 -2.24
N GLY A 84 -12.44 -15.76 -1.54
CA GLY A 84 -11.65 -16.91 -1.16
C GLY A 84 -10.77 -17.51 -2.26
N VAL A 85 -10.77 -16.92 -3.45
CA VAL A 85 -9.95 -17.39 -4.58
C VAL A 85 -8.70 -16.53 -4.69
N LEU A 86 -7.54 -17.17 -4.70
CA LEU A 86 -6.25 -16.48 -4.84
C LEU A 86 -6.15 -15.81 -6.20
N LEU A 87 -5.86 -14.51 -6.23
CA LEU A 87 -5.57 -13.75 -7.45
C LEU A 87 -4.07 -13.65 -7.72
N GLY A 88 -3.28 -13.48 -6.68
CA GLY A 88 -1.84 -13.37 -6.82
C GLY A 88 -1.14 -12.98 -5.53
N VAL A 89 0.18 -12.85 -5.64
CA VAL A 89 1.07 -12.48 -4.54
C VAL A 89 2.02 -11.39 -5.03
N SER A 90 2.23 -10.36 -4.20
CA SER A 90 3.18 -9.30 -4.49
C SER A 90 4.26 -9.22 -3.42
N LEU A 91 5.49 -8.95 -3.86
CA LEU A 91 6.56 -8.48 -3.00
C LEU A 91 6.70 -6.99 -3.22
N VAL A 92 6.58 -6.21 -2.16
CA VAL A 92 6.59 -4.74 -2.20
C VAL A 92 7.79 -4.22 -1.40
N SER A 93 8.58 -3.35 -2.02
CA SER A 93 9.67 -2.64 -1.36
C SER A 93 9.45 -1.14 -1.56
N ALA A 94 9.34 -0.41 -0.45
CA ALA A 94 9.23 1.04 -0.45
C ALA A 94 10.48 1.63 0.22
N GLU A 95 11.21 2.47 -0.51
CA GLU A 95 12.37 3.19 0.01
C GLU A 95 12.08 4.68 0.07
N PHE A 96 12.38 5.28 1.21
CA PHE A 96 12.14 6.70 1.50
C PHE A 96 13.50 7.40 1.53
N LEU A 97 13.92 7.98 0.41
CA LEU A 97 15.24 8.57 0.25
C LEU A 97 15.19 10.09 0.40
N PRO A 98 16.10 10.69 1.18
CA PRO A 98 16.16 12.16 1.24
C PRO A 98 16.42 12.76 -0.15
N SER A 99 15.69 13.83 -0.47
CA SER A 99 15.83 14.55 -1.73
C SER A 99 15.64 16.04 -1.43
N GLY A 100 16.74 16.78 -1.27
CA GLY A 100 16.67 18.15 -0.75
C GLY A 100 16.05 18.15 0.65
N THR A 101 14.99 18.91 0.84
CA THR A 101 14.20 18.92 2.09
C THR A 101 13.04 17.91 2.05
N GLY A 102 12.82 17.28 0.92
CA GLY A 102 11.73 16.33 0.70
C GLY A 102 12.20 14.89 0.60
N THR A 103 11.40 14.09 -0.10
CA THR A 103 11.58 12.65 -0.19
C THR A 103 11.45 12.18 -1.63
N ARG A 104 12.37 11.30 -2.05
CA ARG A 104 12.19 10.48 -3.23
C ARG A 104 11.75 9.09 -2.77
N LEU A 105 10.53 8.73 -3.09
CA LEU A 105 10.00 7.41 -2.83
C LEU A 105 10.29 6.51 -4.03
N VAL A 106 10.96 5.39 -3.77
CA VAL A 106 11.19 4.35 -4.76
C VAL A 106 10.38 3.12 -4.37
N LEU A 107 9.39 2.79 -5.19
CA LEU A 107 8.50 1.64 -4.97
C LEU A 107 8.84 0.56 -5.99
N THR A 108 9.23 -0.61 -5.50
CA THR A 108 9.53 -1.77 -6.33
C THR A 108 8.48 -2.85 -6.07
N LEU A 109 7.86 -3.32 -7.14
CA LEU A 109 6.81 -4.33 -7.08
C LEU A 109 7.19 -5.54 -7.92
N GLN A 110 7.07 -6.72 -7.31
CA GLN A 110 7.15 -8.00 -8.02
C GLN A 110 5.85 -8.74 -7.75
N THR A 111 5.04 -8.91 -8.80
CA THR A 111 3.72 -9.53 -8.67
C THR A 111 3.63 -10.77 -9.51
N VAL A 112 3.18 -11.86 -8.90
CA VAL A 112 2.82 -13.10 -9.59
C VAL A 112 1.30 -13.18 -9.59
N ALA A 113 0.70 -13.15 -10.78
CA ALA A 113 -0.73 -13.31 -10.94
C ALA A 113 -1.05 -14.77 -11.24
N VAL A 114 -2.11 -15.28 -10.63
CA VAL A 114 -2.60 -16.63 -10.88
C VAL A 114 -3.24 -16.66 -12.26
N GLU A 115 -3.11 -17.80 -12.95
CA GLU A 115 -3.71 -18.01 -14.29
C GLU A 115 -5.20 -17.67 -14.27
N GLY A 116 -5.65 -16.93 -15.28
CA GLY A 116 -7.03 -16.45 -15.37
C GLY A 116 -7.33 -15.18 -14.57
N SER A 117 -6.38 -14.70 -13.78
CA SER A 117 -6.51 -13.43 -13.04
C SER A 117 -6.07 -12.26 -13.92
N ASP A 118 -6.79 -11.14 -13.83
CA ASP A 118 -6.43 -9.86 -14.46
C ASP A 118 -5.66 -8.93 -13.52
N LEU A 119 -5.12 -9.47 -12.42
CA LEU A 119 -4.46 -8.70 -11.38
C LEU A 119 -3.36 -7.78 -11.91
N LEU A 120 -2.52 -8.28 -12.83
CA LEU A 120 -1.39 -7.50 -13.37
C LEU A 120 -1.83 -6.24 -14.10
N GLU A 121 -3.00 -6.26 -14.73
CA GLU A 121 -3.52 -5.11 -15.46
C GLU A 121 -3.87 -3.95 -14.52
N GLY A 122 -4.33 -4.26 -13.31
CA GLY A 122 -4.74 -3.28 -12.33
C GLY A 122 -3.66 -2.83 -11.35
N VAL A 123 -2.60 -3.61 -11.15
CA VAL A 123 -1.62 -3.34 -10.08
C VAL A 123 -0.90 -2.01 -10.27
N ALA A 124 -0.34 -1.77 -11.47
CA ALA A 124 0.41 -0.53 -11.72
C ALA A 124 -0.51 0.70 -11.65
N ALA A 125 -1.71 0.61 -12.23
CA ALA A 125 -2.69 1.70 -12.20
C ALA A 125 -3.17 1.98 -10.77
N GLY A 126 -3.42 0.92 -10.00
CA GLY A 126 -3.85 1.03 -8.60
C GLY A 126 -2.80 1.71 -7.74
N TRP A 127 -1.54 1.32 -7.85
CA TRP A 127 -0.45 1.95 -7.12
C TRP A 127 -0.21 3.39 -7.56
N SER A 128 -0.24 3.66 -8.87
CA SER A 128 -0.09 5.03 -9.38
C SER A 128 -1.15 5.95 -8.80
N GLY A 129 -2.41 5.54 -8.81
CA GLY A 129 -3.50 6.30 -8.21
C GLY A 129 -3.35 6.51 -6.71
N ALA A 130 -2.90 5.47 -5.99
CA ALA A 130 -2.66 5.54 -4.55
C ALA A 130 -1.54 6.55 -4.23
N LEU A 131 -0.45 6.53 -4.98
CA LEU A 131 0.66 7.46 -4.76
C LEU A 131 0.27 8.91 -5.09
N ASP A 132 -0.64 9.12 -6.05
CA ASP A 132 -1.18 10.44 -6.34
C ASP A 132 -2.04 10.95 -5.17
N ARG A 133 -2.86 10.09 -4.58
CA ARG A 133 -3.65 10.43 -3.37
C ARG A 133 -2.75 10.70 -2.18
N LEU A 134 -1.65 9.96 -2.03
CA LEU A 134 -0.66 10.22 -1.00
C LEU A 134 -0.07 11.61 -1.13
N ALA A 135 0.25 12.05 -2.36
CA ALA A 135 0.75 13.41 -2.60
C ALA A 135 -0.26 14.46 -2.12
N GLN A 136 -1.53 14.28 -2.45
CA GLN A 136 -2.60 15.19 -2.02
C GLN A 136 -2.72 15.24 -0.49
N GLN A 137 -2.64 14.11 0.17
CA GLN A 137 -2.71 14.01 1.63
C GLN A 137 -1.53 14.72 2.30
N LEU A 138 -0.32 14.52 1.78
CA LEU A 138 0.89 15.14 2.32
C LEU A 138 0.86 16.67 2.14
N ASP A 139 0.34 17.15 1.01
CA ASP A 139 0.23 18.58 0.73
C ASP A 139 -0.85 19.26 1.60
N ALA A 140 -1.84 18.50 2.08
CA ALA A 140 -2.90 19.01 2.94
C ALA A 140 -2.51 19.13 4.42
N THR A 141 -1.36 18.59 4.80
CA THR A 141 -0.81 18.68 6.19
C THR A 141 0.39 19.65 6.31
#